data_73c3345f6ed399e6811ca7255ef863ba
#
_entry.id   73c3345f6ed399e6811ca7255ef863ba
#
_cell.length_a   1.000
_cell.length_b   1.000
_cell.length_c   1.000
_cell.angle_alpha   90.00
_cell.angle_beta   90.00
_cell.angle_gamma   90.00
#
_symmetry.space_group_name_H-M   'P 1'
#
loop_
_entity.id
_entity.type
_entity.pdbx_description
1 polymer ?
#
loop_
_entity_poly.entity_id
_entity_poly.type
_entity_poly.pdbx_seq_one_letter_code
_entity_poly.pdbx_strand_id
1 'polypeptide(L)'
;MKFGLFMEWPNPSVKFFSSRFDEGIKQIQLSEQLGYDYVLIAEHHFSNYGFSPAPLLQALKIAESTDRIKIGTAAIIVPEWQPIRAAEEMAVLDHFTKGRVFCGVGRGYQPYEMGGFGIGLEESRPRFQEGLEVMMKAWTEEEDWTYQGEFIKVEEPITVFPKPYQKPHPPLWLAGSSEGSMKLAAAKDITPLTSSMMGMDGVASQFGSYVRARKDLGKSVEGLQMSLQCMTHCAPTMEEALSQLPYIRWQIRAQKALTERRVVNGKTQAEPYEGEMAQDIFLDRTYLGDPESLITKFKRANDIGITNISLWMDWGGIEHESLMRSIKLFGEEVLPVLKDLNPPESSVTKAIASEEVEGTFTVTGDRLSADGG
;
A
#
# COMPACT_ATOMS: atom_id res chain seq x y z
N MET A 1 10.71 12.58 7.63
CA MET A 1 9.69 11.57 7.20
C MET A 1 8.92 12.11 6.00
N LYS A 2 8.39 11.24 5.14
CA LYS A 2 7.49 11.60 4.04
C LYS A 2 6.07 11.12 4.33
N PHE A 3 5.09 11.90 3.94
CA PHE A 3 3.68 11.61 4.19
C PHE A 3 2.88 11.65 2.91
N GLY A 4 1.99 10.68 2.73
CA GLY A 4 1.08 10.64 1.60
C GLY A 4 -0.29 10.09 1.96
N LEU A 5 -1.29 10.36 1.12
CA LEU A 5 -2.60 9.73 1.25
C LEU A 5 -2.58 8.33 0.63
N PHE A 6 -3.32 7.41 1.22
CA PHE A 6 -3.66 6.13 0.62
C PHE A 6 -5.15 6.15 0.26
N MET A 7 -5.45 5.93 -1.01
CA MET A 7 -6.78 6.07 -1.58
C MET A 7 -7.30 4.72 -2.07
N GLU A 8 -8.48 4.34 -1.61
CA GLU A 8 -9.16 3.09 -1.96
C GLU A 8 -10.60 3.33 -2.44
N TRP A 9 -11.14 4.51 -2.16
CA TRP A 9 -12.52 4.92 -2.49
C TRP A 9 -13.59 3.93 -2.03
N PRO A 10 -13.65 3.55 -0.75
CA PRO A 10 -14.71 2.70 -0.23
C PRO A 10 -16.07 3.34 -0.45
N ASN A 11 -17.07 2.52 -0.78
CA ASN A 11 -18.38 3.04 -1.14
C ASN A 11 -19.52 2.21 -0.56
N PRO A 12 -19.71 2.20 0.78
CA PRO A 12 -20.75 1.43 1.44
C PRO A 12 -22.16 1.69 0.91
N SER A 13 -22.45 2.95 0.58
CA SER A 13 -23.76 3.39 0.07
C SER A 13 -23.93 3.25 -1.43
N VAL A 14 -22.90 2.76 -2.14
CA VAL A 14 -22.89 2.61 -3.61
C VAL A 14 -23.28 3.92 -4.32
N LYS A 15 -22.66 5.04 -3.90
CA LYS A 15 -22.76 6.33 -4.59
C LYS A 15 -22.19 6.21 -6.00
N PHE A 16 -22.55 7.13 -6.88
CA PHE A 16 -22.04 7.16 -8.24
C PHE A 16 -20.51 7.28 -8.23
N PHE A 17 -19.83 6.49 -9.07
CA PHE A 17 -18.36 6.42 -9.10
C PHE A 17 -17.72 7.79 -9.31
N SER A 18 -18.19 8.56 -10.32
CA SER A 18 -17.62 9.87 -10.60
C SER A 18 -17.70 10.82 -9.42
N SER A 19 -18.83 10.88 -8.71
CA SER A 19 -18.98 11.74 -7.53
C SER A 19 -17.99 11.35 -6.43
N ARG A 20 -17.80 10.05 -6.19
CA ARG A 20 -16.88 9.54 -5.17
C ARG A 20 -15.43 9.82 -5.54
N PHE A 21 -15.11 9.68 -6.85
CA PHE A 21 -13.78 9.96 -7.36
C PHE A 21 -13.47 11.47 -7.34
N ASP A 22 -14.44 12.34 -7.68
CA ASP A 22 -14.29 13.81 -7.63
C ASP A 22 -14.05 14.30 -6.20
N GLU A 23 -14.69 13.69 -5.19
CA GLU A 23 -14.37 13.94 -3.77
C GLU A 23 -12.90 13.61 -3.47
N GLY A 24 -12.41 12.45 -3.92
CA GLY A 24 -11.01 12.03 -3.76
C GLY A 24 -10.01 12.98 -4.45
N ILE A 25 -10.32 13.48 -5.64
CA ILE A 25 -9.48 14.47 -6.33
C ILE A 25 -9.34 15.73 -5.47
N LYS A 26 -10.43 16.25 -4.88
CA LYS A 26 -10.37 17.43 -3.99
C LYS A 26 -9.52 17.16 -2.74
N GLN A 27 -9.60 15.96 -2.17
CA GLN A 27 -8.79 15.53 -1.03
C GLN A 27 -7.29 15.53 -1.38
N ILE A 28 -6.94 15.01 -2.56
CA ILE A 28 -5.56 14.95 -3.06
C ILE A 28 -5.04 16.36 -3.36
N GLN A 29 -5.83 17.20 -4.00
CA GLN A 29 -5.46 18.60 -4.26
C GLN A 29 -5.22 19.38 -2.97
N LEU A 30 -6.06 19.21 -1.95
CA LEU A 30 -5.84 19.82 -0.64
C LEU A 30 -4.55 19.31 0.00
N SER A 31 -4.29 18.00 -0.05
CA SER A 31 -3.06 17.44 0.50
C SER A 31 -1.81 17.94 -0.22
N GLU A 32 -1.84 18.11 -1.55
CA GLU A 32 -0.76 18.74 -2.30
C GLU A 32 -0.50 20.19 -1.84
N GLN A 33 -1.55 20.98 -1.64
CA GLN A 33 -1.46 22.36 -1.15
C GLN A 33 -0.84 22.42 0.23
N LEU A 34 -1.13 21.46 1.09
CA LEU A 34 -0.61 21.36 2.45
C LEU A 34 0.80 20.76 2.54
N GLY A 35 1.37 20.33 1.42
CA GLY A 35 2.75 19.83 1.35
C GLY A 35 2.93 18.35 1.66
N TYR A 36 1.90 17.53 1.45
CA TYR A 36 2.06 16.08 1.42
C TYR A 36 2.95 15.68 0.24
N ASP A 37 3.68 14.59 0.39
CA ASP A 37 4.72 14.17 -0.56
C ASP A 37 4.16 13.32 -1.69
N TYR A 38 3.14 12.47 -1.40
CA TYR A 38 2.64 11.50 -2.38
C TYR A 38 1.18 11.10 -2.13
N VAL A 39 0.61 10.45 -3.13
CA VAL A 39 -0.65 9.71 -3.04
C VAL A 39 -0.42 8.28 -3.51
N LEU A 40 -1.01 7.31 -2.82
CA LEU A 40 -1.06 5.90 -3.19
C LEU A 40 -2.47 5.51 -3.60
N ILE A 41 -2.57 4.70 -4.64
CA ILE A 41 -3.82 4.19 -5.20
C ILE A 41 -3.86 2.69 -5.01
N ALA A 42 -4.87 2.19 -4.27
CA ALA A 42 -5.13 0.76 -4.16
C ALA A 42 -5.69 0.17 -5.47
N GLU A 43 -5.72 -1.14 -5.57
CA GLU A 43 -6.45 -1.88 -6.61
C GLU A 43 -7.42 -2.86 -5.96
N HIS A 44 -8.72 -2.70 -6.25
CA HIS A 44 -9.78 -3.56 -5.76
C HIS A 44 -10.88 -3.72 -6.80
N HIS A 45 -11.47 -4.92 -6.83
CA HIS A 45 -12.40 -5.34 -7.88
C HIS A 45 -13.72 -5.87 -7.34
N PHE A 46 -14.77 -5.80 -8.16
CA PHE A 46 -16.06 -6.48 -8.04
C PHE A 46 -16.86 -6.18 -6.77
N SER A 47 -16.50 -5.14 -6.00
CA SER A 47 -17.19 -4.86 -4.75
C SER A 47 -17.21 -3.38 -4.37
N ASN A 48 -18.05 -3.05 -3.39
CA ASN A 48 -18.11 -1.72 -2.78
C ASN A 48 -17.04 -1.47 -1.70
N TYR A 49 -16.12 -2.42 -1.53
CA TYR A 49 -14.99 -2.29 -0.61
C TYR A 49 -14.07 -1.15 -1.02
N GLY A 50 -13.73 -1.10 -2.32
CA GLY A 50 -12.92 -0.04 -2.90
C GLY A 50 -13.25 0.15 -4.39
N PHE A 51 -13.54 1.38 -4.80
CA PHE A 51 -13.82 1.71 -6.20
C PHE A 51 -12.54 2.08 -6.94
N SER A 52 -11.59 1.15 -7.00
CA SER A 52 -10.27 1.37 -7.59
C SER A 52 -9.84 0.25 -8.55
N PRO A 53 -10.65 -0.07 -9.58
CA PRO A 53 -10.36 -1.19 -10.48
C PRO A 53 -9.34 -0.87 -11.58
N ALA A 54 -8.91 0.39 -11.70
CA ALA A 54 -8.03 0.84 -12.77
C ALA A 54 -6.99 1.86 -12.26
N PRO A 55 -6.04 1.44 -11.40
CA PRO A 55 -5.15 2.36 -10.70
C PRO A 55 -4.32 3.25 -11.63
N LEU A 56 -3.91 2.78 -12.81
CA LEU A 56 -3.14 3.60 -13.75
C LEU A 56 -3.98 4.69 -14.44
N LEU A 57 -5.24 4.42 -14.75
CA LEU A 57 -6.16 5.45 -15.27
C LEU A 57 -6.48 6.49 -14.20
N GLN A 58 -6.68 6.04 -12.96
CA GLN A 58 -6.90 6.93 -11.83
C GLN A 58 -5.65 7.78 -11.55
N ALA A 59 -4.45 7.19 -11.65
CA ALA A 59 -3.18 7.90 -11.53
C ALA A 59 -3.01 8.98 -12.60
N LEU A 60 -3.38 8.70 -13.85
CA LEU A 60 -3.35 9.69 -14.92
C LEU A 60 -4.29 10.88 -14.61
N LYS A 61 -5.50 10.59 -14.14
CA LYS A 61 -6.45 11.65 -13.78
C LYS A 61 -5.97 12.49 -12.60
N ILE A 62 -5.35 11.89 -11.61
CA ILE A 62 -4.71 12.59 -10.50
C ILE A 62 -3.55 13.45 -11.02
N ALA A 63 -2.72 12.92 -11.92
CA ALA A 63 -1.60 13.64 -12.52
C ALA A 63 -2.02 14.90 -13.26
N GLU A 64 -3.16 14.86 -13.98
CA GLU A 64 -3.75 16.00 -14.64
C GLU A 64 -4.36 17.04 -13.68
N SER A 65 -4.68 16.62 -12.46
CA SER A 65 -5.34 17.44 -11.44
C SER A 65 -4.37 18.03 -10.41
N THR A 66 -3.06 17.71 -10.51
CA THR A 66 -2.01 18.05 -9.54
C THR A 66 -0.70 18.39 -10.25
N ASP A 67 0.18 19.15 -9.59
CA ASP A 67 1.43 19.64 -10.21
C ASP A 67 2.71 18.98 -9.67
N ARG A 68 2.73 18.63 -8.38
CA ARG A 68 3.97 18.25 -7.64
C ARG A 68 3.90 16.93 -6.92
N ILE A 69 2.74 16.57 -6.38
CA ILE A 69 2.56 15.37 -5.56
C ILE A 69 2.99 14.14 -6.37
N LYS A 70 3.75 13.26 -5.75
CA LYS A 70 4.11 11.98 -6.39
C LYS A 70 2.91 11.03 -6.34
N ILE A 71 2.81 10.17 -7.34
CA ILE A 71 1.67 9.29 -7.51
C ILE A 71 2.18 7.85 -7.59
N GLY A 72 1.72 7.01 -6.68
CA GLY A 72 2.09 5.60 -6.65
C GLY A 72 0.89 4.68 -6.66
N THR A 73 1.09 3.44 -7.03
CA THR A 73 0.14 2.37 -6.80
C THR A 73 0.46 1.65 -5.48
N ALA A 74 -0.55 1.08 -4.82
CA ALA A 74 -0.34 0.29 -3.62
C ALA A 74 -1.49 -0.70 -3.39
N ALA A 75 -1.53 -1.67 -4.31
CA ALA A 75 -0.54 -2.00 -5.33
C ALA A 75 -1.20 -2.32 -6.67
N ILE A 76 -0.43 -2.37 -7.76
CA ILE A 76 -0.81 -3.18 -8.92
C ILE A 76 -0.77 -4.64 -8.47
N ILE A 77 -1.88 -5.34 -8.60
CA ILE A 77 -1.96 -6.78 -8.28
C ILE A 77 -1.44 -7.58 -9.46
N VAL A 78 -0.13 -7.70 -9.54
CA VAL A 78 0.58 -8.24 -10.72
C VAL A 78 0.00 -9.53 -11.29
N PRO A 79 -0.48 -10.52 -10.47
CA PRO A 79 -1.11 -11.72 -11.00
C PRO A 79 -2.39 -11.49 -11.82
N GLU A 80 -3.08 -10.36 -11.61
CA GLU A 80 -4.33 -10.01 -12.28
C GLU A 80 -4.10 -9.22 -13.59
N TRP A 81 -2.83 -8.93 -13.91
CA TRP A 81 -2.42 -8.17 -15.10
C TRP A 81 -1.67 -9.04 -16.10
N GLN A 82 -1.74 -8.64 -17.37
CA GLN A 82 -0.74 -9.02 -18.34
C GLN A 82 0.51 -8.15 -18.11
N PRO A 83 1.65 -8.70 -17.69
CA PRO A 83 2.74 -7.89 -17.12
C PRO A 83 3.43 -6.97 -18.13
N ILE A 84 3.49 -7.32 -19.42
CA ILE A 84 4.02 -6.42 -20.45
C ILE A 84 3.11 -5.19 -20.59
N ARG A 85 1.79 -5.40 -20.61
CA ARG A 85 0.83 -4.30 -20.66
C ARG A 85 0.95 -3.38 -19.44
N ALA A 86 1.08 -3.96 -18.25
CA ALA A 86 1.29 -3.18 -17.03
C ALA A 86 2.59 -2.36 -17.11
N ALA A 87 3.66 -2.94 -17.65
CA ALA A 87 4.94 -2.26 -17.84
C ALA A 87 4.85 -1.12 -18.86
N GLU A 88 4.20 -1.34 -20.01
CA GLU A 88 3.97 -0.31 -21.04
C GLU A 88 3.16 0.86 -20.49
N GLU A 89 2.02 0.58 -19.86
CA GLU A 89 1.13 1.61 -19.32
C GLU A 89 1.80 2.42 -18.21
N MET A 90 2.56 1.77 -17.34
CA MET A 90 3.37 2.46 -16.31
C MET A 90 4.46 3.34 -16.94
N ALA A 91 5.13 2.88 -18.00
CA ALA A 91 6.14 3.67 -18.70
C ALA A 91 5.52 4.89 -19.40
N VAL A 92 4.35 4.75 -20.02
CA VAL A 92 3.60 5.87 -20.63
C VAL A 92 3.20 6.88 -19.56
N LEU A 93 2.67 6.41 -18.43
CA LEU A 93 2.29 7.28 -17.31
C LEU A 93 3.52 8.01 -16.73
N ASP A 94 4.67 7.35 -16.66
CA ASP A 94 5.93 7.95 -16.21
C ASP A 94 6.37 9.10 -17.13
N HIS A 95 6.23 8.95 -18.44
CA HIS A 95 6.47 10.04 -19.41
C HIS A 95 5.49 11.20 -19.25
N PHE A 96 4.20 10.91 -19.12
CA PHE A 96 3.18 11.95 -18.97
C PHE A 96 3.37 12.76 -17.69
N THR A 97 3.81 12.12 -16.62
CA THR A 97 4.06 12.75 -15.33
C THR A 97 5.47 13.30 -15.17
N LYS A 98 6.36 13.07 -16.16
CA LYS A 98 7.79 13.47 -16.11
C LYS A 98 8.51 12.99 -14.85
N GLY A 99 8.27 11.71 -14.47
CA GLY A 99 8.92 11.08 -13.33
C GLY A 99 8.27 11.36 -11.97
N ARG A 100 7.00 11.77 -11.92
CA ARG A 100 6.27 11.89 -10.64
C ARG A 100 5.68 10.57 -10.16
N VAL A 101 5.76 9.49 -10.96
CA VAL A 101 5.19 8.19 -10.56
C VAL A 101 6.20 7.28 -9.90
N PHE A 102 5.70 6.37 -9.09
CA PHE A 102 6.39 5.18 -8.60
C PHE A 102 5.42 3.98 -8.62
N CYS A 103 5.96 2.80 -8.83
CA CYS A 103 5.16 1.60 -9.04
C CYS A 103 5.15 0.73 -7.79
N GLY A 104 4.05 0.72 -7.08
CA GLY A 104 3.82 -0.26 -6.02
C GLY A 104 3.20 -1.52 -6.60
N VAL A 105 3.80 -2.66 -6.28
CA VAL A 105 3.38 -3.97 -6.74
C VAL A 105 2.98 -4.87 -5.58
N GLY A 106 2.05 -5.77 -5.82
CA GLY A 106 1.57 -6.73 -4.83
C GLY A 106 1.17 -8.06 -5.44
N ARG A 107 1.18 -9.08 -4.59
CA ARG A 107 0.75 -10.43 -4.96
C ARG A 107 -0.77 -10.56 -5.06
N GLY A 108 -1.50 -9.68 -4.38
CA GLY A 108 -2.90 -9.93 -4.08
C GLY A 108 -3.10 -10.93 -2.92
N TYR A 109 -4.23 -10.78 -2.25
CA TYR A 109 -4.57 -11.61 -1.08
C TYR A 109 -6.08 -11.88 -0.94
N GLN A 110 -6.89 -11.31 -1.82
CA GLN A 110 -8.34 -11.44 -1.77
C GLN A 110 -8.84 -12.57 -2.67
N PRO A 111 -9.28 -13.71 -2.09
CA PRO A 111 -9.72 -14.86 -2.88
C PRO A 111 -10.94 -14.55 -3.76
N TYR A 112 -11.77 -13.58 -3.35
CA TYR A 112 -12.93 -13.16 -4.12
C TYR A 112 -12.52 -12.46 -5.43
N GLU A 113 -11.58 -11.52 -5.35
CA GLU A 113 -11.11 -10.74 -6.49
C GLU A 113 -10.31 -11.60 -7.45
N MET A 114 -9.33 -12.34 -6.97
CA MET A 114 -8.54 -13.26 -7.77
C MET A 114 -9.40 -14.32 -8.46
N GLY A 115 -10.40 -14.88 -7.73
CA GLY A 115 -11.35 -15.83 -8.30
C GLY A 115 -12.21 -15.22 -9.42
N GLY A 116 -12.51 -13.92 -9.35
CA GLY A 116 -13.18 -13.19 -10.42
C GLY A 116 -12.37 -13.11 -11.72
N PHE A 117 -11.03 -13.13 -11.63
CA PHE A 117 -10.11 -13.22 -12.76
C PHE A 117 -9.71 -14.67 -13.11
N GLY A 118 -10.28 -15.66 -12.45
CA GLY A 118 -9.98 -17.08 -12.71
C GLY A 118 -8.62 -17.51 -12.19
N ILE A 119 -8.08 -16.83 -11.18
CA ILE A 119 -6.76 -17.11 -10.60
C ILE A 119 -6.95 -17.76 -9.22
N GLY A 120 -6.28 -18.89 -9.00
CA GLY A 120 -6.20 -19.53 -7.69
C GLY A 120 -5.25 -18.74 -6.76
N LEU A 121 -5.61 -18.66 -5.47
CA LEU A 121 -4.77 -17.94 -4.50
C LEU A 121 -3.38 -18.62 -4.37
N GLU A 122 -3.30 -19.93 -4.54
CA GLU A 122 -2.08 -20.73 -4.54
C GLU A 122 -1.12 -20.36 -5.69
N GLU A 123 -1.67 -19.96 -6.85
CA GLU A 123 -0.87 -19.52 -8.00
C GLU A 123 -0.36 -18.08 -7.85
N SER A 124 -0.91 -17.31 -6.94
CA SER A 124 -0.64 -15.88 -6.84
C SER A 124 0.83 -15.54 -6.61
N ARG A 125 1.53 -16.36 -5.81
CA ARG A 125 2.96 -16.13 -5.54
C ARG A 125 3.85 -16.38 -6.76
N PRO A 126 3.81 -17.54 -7.44
CA PRO A 126 4.62 -17.73 -8.64
C PRO A 126 4.23 -16.79 -9.78
N ARG A 127 2.94 -16.53 -10.02
CA ARG A 127 2.50 -15.51 -11.00
C ARG A 127 3.04 -14.11 -10.69
N PHE A 128 3.05 -13.71 -9.42
CA PHE A 128 3.63 -12.45 -9.00
C PHE A 128 5.13 -12.38 -9.30
N GLN A 129 5.87 -13.43 -8.99
CA GLN A 129 7.33 -13.48 -9.23
C GLN A 129 7.66 -13.37 -10.71
N GLU A 130 7.03 -14.20 -11.56
CA GLU A 130 7.21 -14.14 -13.01
C GLU A 130 6.76 -12.79 -13.59
N GLY A 131 5.59 -12.30 -13.16
CA GLY A 131 5.07 -11.03 -13.64
C GLY A 131 5.99 -9.86 -13.32
N LEU A 132 6.51 -9.78 -12.09
CA LEU A 132 7.47 -8.74 -11.70
C LEU A 132 8.78 -8.84 -12.51
N GLU A 133 9.28 -10.04 -12.75
CA GLU A 133 10.48 -10.24 -13.58
C GLU A 133 10.26 -9.78 -15.02
N VAL A 134 9.12 -10.12 -15.60
CA VAL A 134 8.75 -9.68 -16.97
C VAL A 134 8.57 -8.18 -17.04
N MET A 135 7.92 -7.54 -16.04
CA MET A 135 7.81 -6.08 -15.98
C MET A 135 9.18 -5.40 -15.91
N MET A 136 10.06 -5.85 -15.03
CA MET A 136 11.42 -5.30 -14.91
C MET A 136 12.19 -5.48 -16.22
N LYS A 137 12.12 -6.66 -16.84
CA LYS A 137 12.76 -6.95 -18.12
C LYS A 137 12.24 -6.05 -19.23
N ALA A 138 10.92 -5.84 -19.30
CA ALA A 138 10.30 -4.94 -20.27
C ALA A 138 10.82 -3.48 -20.15
N TRP A 139 11.11 -3.02 -18.93
CA TRP A 139 11.66 -1.68 -18.70
C TRP A 139 13.16 -1.53 -19.00
N THR A 140 13.94 -2.59 -18.76
CA THR A 140 15.40 -2.50 -18.72
C THR A 140 16.11 -3.10 -19.91
N GLU A 141 15.57 -4.11 -20.57
CA GLU A 141 16.21 -4.74 -21.73
C GLU A 141 16.15 -3.84 -22.95
N GLU A 142 17.31 -3.50 -23.49
CA GLU A 142 17.46 -2.63 -24.66
C GLU A 142 17.35 -3.38 -25.99
N GLU A 143 17.61 -4.71 -25.98
CA GLU A 143 17.57 -5.61 -27.14
C GLU A 143 16.34 -6.54 -27.07
N ASP A 144 16.13 -7.29 -28.16
CA ASP A 144 15.09 -8.30 -28.22
C ASP A 144 15.32 -9.40 -27.17
N TRP A 145 14.26 -9.78 -26.49
CA TRP A 145 14.29 -10.80 -25.44
C TRP A 145 13.08 -11.71 -25.50
N THR A 146 13.27 -12.91 -24.97
CA THR A 146 12.24 -13.91 -24.74
C THR A 146 12.10 -14.20 -23.25
N TYR A 147 11.00 -14.84 -22.85
CA TYR A 147 10.79 -15.31 -21.49
C TYR A 147 10.05 -16.65 -21.49
N GLN A 148 10.51 -17.60 -20.66
CA GLN A 148 9.89 -18.92 -20.52
C GLN A 148 9.64 -19.21 -19.05
N GLY A 149 8.45 -18.88 -18.58
CA GLY A 149 7.95 -19.19 -17.23
C GLY A 149 6.89 -20.29 -17.26
N GLU A 150 6.37 -20.58 -16.11
CA GLU A 150 5.25 -21.51 -15.94
C GLU A 150 3.93 -20.85 -16.41
N PHE A 151 3.71 -19.59 -16.01
CA PHE A 151 2.48 -18.84 -16.27
C PHE A 151 2.62 -17.82 -17.40
N ILE A 152 3.82 -17.31 -17.63
CA ILE A 152 4.09 -16.27 -18.62
C ILE A 152 5.09 -16.76 -19.63
N LYS A 153 4.76 -16.61 -20.91
CA LYS A 153 5.64 -16.96 -22.02
C LYS A 153 5.71 -15.81 -23.01
N VAL A 154 6.92 -15.46 -23.42
CA VAL A 154 7.22 -14.56 -24.52
C VAL A 154 8.07 -15.37 -25.51
N GLU A 155 7.39 -16.00 -26.45
CA GLU A 155 8.03 -16.97 -27.38
C GLU A 155 8.75 -16.25 -28.51
N GLU A 156 8.17 -15.19 -29.06
CA GLU A 156 8.81 -14.36 -30.07
C GLU A 156 9.70 -13.30 -29.43
N PRO A 157 10.92 -13.09 -29.94
CA PRO A 157 11.79 -12.02 -29.45
C PRO A 157 11.15 -10.64 -29.60
N ILE A 158 11.07 -9.90 -28.53
CA ILE A 158 10.47 -8.56 -28.50
C ILE A 158 11.37 -7.55 -27.77
N THR A 159 11.28 -6.31 -28.18
CA THR A 159 11.74 -5.13 -27.40
C THR A 159 10.55 -4.27 -27.06
N VAL A 160 10.37 -3.96 -25.77
CA VAL A 160 9.21 -3.20 -25.30
C VAL A 160 9.47 -1.70 -25.32
N PHE A 161 8.56 -0.91 -25.85
CA PHE A 161 8.57 0.54 -25.88
C PHE A 161 7.22 1.14 -25.43
N PRO A 162 7.22 2.37 -24.83
CA PRO A 162 8.39 3.16 -24.49
C PRO A 162 9.16 2.59 -23.30
N LYS A 163 10.46 2.89 -23.22
CA LYS A 163 11.20 2.70 -21.96
C LYS A 163 10.77 3.80 -20.98
N PRO A 164 10.76 3.53 -19.65
CA PRO A 164 10.36 4.53 -18.66
C PRO A 164 11.18 5.84 -18.77
N TYR A 165 10.53 6.95 -18.39
CA TYR A 165 11.20 8.26 -18.27
C TYR A 165 12.29 8.23 -17.19
N GLN A 166 11.99 7.63 -16.03
CA GLN A 166 12.94 7.39 -14.95
C GLN A 166 13.82 6.17 -15.25
N LYS A 167 15.09 6.22 -14.84
CA LYS A 167 16.05 5.15 -15.11
C LYS A 167 16.54 4.49 -13.83
N PRO A 168 16.67 3.15 -13.80
CA PRO A 168 16.37 2.20 -14.89
C PRO A 168 14.86 1.99 -15.10
N HIS A 169 14.03 2.33 -14.13
CA HIS A 169 12.56 2.24 -14.12
C HIS A 169 12.00 3.14 -12.99
N PRO A 170 10.69 3.40 -12.92
CA PRO A 170 10.09 4.08 -11.79
C PRO A 170 10.45 3.40 -10.47
N PRO A 171 10.66 4.13 -9.36
CA PRO A 171 10.91 3.51 -8.07
C PRO A 171 9.85 2.46 -7.74
N LEU A 172 10.27 1.31 -7.21
CA LEU A 172 9.38 0.20 -6.88
C LEU A 172 9.05 0.18 -5.39
N TRP A 173 7.79 -0.07 -5.08
CA TRP A 173 7.32 -0.38 -3.73
C TRP A 173 6.68 -1.77 -3.71
N LEU A 174 6.85 -2.51 -2.62
CA LEU A 174 6.28 -3.86 -2.46
C LEU A 174 5.28 -3.89 -1.31
N ALA A 175 4.01 -4.05 -1.64
CA ALA A 175 2.98 -4.32 -0.65
C ALA A 175 3.09 -5.77 -0.16
N GLY A 176 3.57 -5.94 1.05
CA GLY A 176 3.76 -7.26 1.64
C GLY A 176 4.37 -7.22 3.02
N SER A 177 3.95 -8.17 3.85
CA SER A 177 4.30 -8.23 5.27
C SER A 177 4.99 -9.54 5.68
N SER A 178 5.23 -10.46 4.75
CA SER A 178 5.91 -11.72 5.05
C SER A 178 7.44 -11.56 5.02
N GLU A 179 8.15 -12.43 5.71
CA GLU A 179 9.61 -12.52 5.64
C GLU A 179 10.11 -12.67 4.18
N GLY A 180 9.41 -13.48 3.38
CA GLY A 180 9.70 -13.64 1.95
C GLY A 180 9.56 -12.34 1.16
N SER A 181 8.59 -11.48 1.52
CA SER A 181 8.45 -10.14 0.92
C SER A 181 9.61 -9.23 1.31
N MET A 182 10.08 -9.29 2.55
CA MET A 182 11.24 -8.51 3.00
C MET A 182 12.54 -8.96 2.30
N LYS A 183 12.73 -10.26 2.12
CA LYS A 183 13.86 -10.82 1.36
C LYS A 183 13.82 -10.40 -0.12
N LEU A 184 12.64 -10.46 -0.75
CA LEU A 184 12.47 -10.01 -2.13
C LEU A 184 12.75 -8.51 -2.29
N ALA A 185 12.22 -7.69 -1.38
CA ALA A 185 12.47 -6.25 -1.36
C ALA A 185 13.95 -5.93 -1.23
N ALA A 186 14.66 -6.64 -0.34
CA ALA A 186 16.10 -6.51 -0.16
C ALA A 186 16.89 -6.92 -1.41
N ALA A 187 16.51 -8.02 -2.04
CA ALA A 187 17.20 -8.54 -3.22
C ALA A 187 17.07 -7.62 -4.44
N LYS A 188 15.90 -7.00 -4.63
CA LYS A 188 15.57 -6.19 -5.81
C LYS A 188 15.60 -4.66 -5.55
N ASP A 189 16.10 -4.21 -4.41
CA ASP A 189 16.15 -2.79 -4.00
C ASP A 189 14.79 -2.09 -4.04
N ILE A 190 13.75 -2.79 -3.60
CA ILE A 190 12.36 -2.32 -3.55
C ILE A 190 12.05 -1.78 -2.14
N THR A 191 11.31 -0.68 -2.05
CA THR A 191 10.83 -0.14 -0.77
C THR A 191 9.67 -0.98 -0.23
N PRO A 192 9.79 -1.61 0.97
CA PRO A 192 8.67 -2.32 1.57
C PRO A 192 7.55 -1.38 2.00
N LEU A 193 6.30 -1.80 1.80
CA LEU A 193 5.10 -1.18 2.35
C LEU A 193 4.40 -2.18 3.28
N THR A 194 4.37 -1.85 4.57
CA THR A 194 3.74 -2.66 5.61
C THR A 194 2.51 -1.95 6.21
N SER A 195 1.82 -2.59 7.13
CA SER A 195 0.60 -2.06 7.76
C SER A 195 0.74 -1.95 9.28
N SER A 196 0.25 -0.83 9.83
CA SER A 196 0.17 -0.61 11.28
C SER A 196 -0.72 -1.64 12.00
N MET A 197 -1.61 -2.31 11.28
CA MET A 197 -2.49 -3.34 11.83
C MET A 197 -1.74 -4.56 12.39
N MET A 198 -0.45 -4.71 12.08
CA MET A 198 0.42 -5.71 12.70
C MET A 198 0.86 -5.35 14.13
N GLY A 199 0.62 -4.12 14.57
CA GLY A 199 1.21 -3.56 15.80
C GLY A 199 2.67 -3.16 15.60
N MET A 200 3.17 -2.30 16.48
CA MET A 200 4.51 -1.73 16.32
C MET A 200 5.64 -2.76 16.46
N ASP A 201 5.44 -3.80 17.27
CA ASP A 201 6.43 -4.89 17.40
C ASP A 201 6.51 -5.70 16.08
N GLY A 202 5.37 -5.98 15.44
CA GLY A 202 5.34 -6.63 14.13
C GLY A 202 6.01 -5.78 13.05
N VAL A 203 5.78 -4.46 13.05
CA VAL A 203 6.44 -3.52 12.14
C VAL A 203 7.97 -3.51 12.38
N ALA A 204 8.40 -3.48 13.64
CA ALA A 204 9.83 -3.53 14.00
C ALA A 204 10.48 -4.84 13.55
N SER A 205 9.80 -5.97 13.74
CA SER A 205 10.27 -7.29 13.28
C SER A 205 10.47 -7.34 11.76
N GLN A 206 9.52 -6.76 11.00
CA GLN A 206 9.65 -6.68 9.54
C GLN A 206 10.80 -5.78 9.09
N PHE A 207 10.97 -4.62 9.73
CA PHE A 207 12.12 -3.77 9.45
C PHE A 207 13.44 -4.52 9.75
N GLY A 208 13.48 -5.25 10.86
CA GLY A 208 14.60 -6.14 11.20
C GLY A 208 14.88 -7.19 10.12
N SER A 209 13.86 -7.88 9.64
CA SER A 209 13.98 -8.86 8.57
C SER A 209 14.49 -8.25 7.26
N TYR A 210 14.02 -7.06 6.92
CA TYR A 210 14.50 -6.33 5.74
C TYR A 210 15.97 -5.94 5.87
N VAL A 211 16.38 -5.37 7.00
CA VAL A 211 17.76 -4.97 7.27
C VAL A 211 18.71 -6.18 7.25
N ARG A 212 18.34 -7.29 7.89
CA ARG A 212 19.14 -8.54 7.88
C ARG A 212 19.30 -9.08 6.45
N ALA A 213 18.19 -9.18 5.71
CA ALA A 213 18.24 -9.67 4.32
C ALA A 213 19.16 -8.83 3.43
N ARG A 214 19.21 -7.52 3.61
CA ARG A 214 20.14 -6.65 2.88
C ARG A 214 21.60 -6.92 3.26
N LYS A 215 21.87 -7.09 4.55
CA LYS A 215 23.23 -7.42 5.03
C LYS A 215 23.70 -8.78 4.51
N ASP A 216 22.87 -9.80 4.54
CA ASP A 216 23.17 -11.13 4.02
C ASP A 216 23.54 -11.11 2.53
N LEU A 217 22.95 -10.15 1.78
CA LEU A 217 23.26 -9.89 0.38
C LEU A 217 24.46 -8.95 0.16
N GLY A 218 25.15 -8.50 1.25
CA GLY A 218 26.25 -7.54 1.15
C GLY A 218 25.81 -6.13 0.68
N LYS A 219 24.52 -5.80 0.78
CA LYS A 219 23.98 -4.50 0.36
C LYS A 219 24.03 -3.46 1.48
N SER A 220 24.13 -2.18 1.11
CA SER A 220 24.06 -1.08 2.08
C SER A 220 22.76 -1.08 2.85
N VAL A 221 22.84 -0.75 4.13
CA VAL A 221 21.71 -0.50 5.03
C VAL A 221 21.57 0.98 5.40
N GLU A 222 22.40 1.83 4.82
CA GLU A 222 22.32 3.28 4.97
C GLU A 222 21.19 3.85 4.09
N GLY A 223 20.42 4.79 4.65
CA GLY A 223 19.34 5.47 3.93
C GLY A 223 18.17 4.58 3.50
N LEU A 224 18.00 3.43 4.15
CA LEU A 224 16.91 2.52 3.86
C LEU A 224 15.55 3.22 3.99
N GLN A 225 14.66 2.90 3.05
CA GLN A 225 13.29 3.36 3.10
C GLN A 225 12.36 2.19 3.43
N MET A 226 11.39 2.46 4.29
CA MET A 226 10.27 1.56 4.57
C MET A 226 9.01 2.39 4.78
N SER A 227 7.92 1.96 4.18
CA SER A 227 6.64 2.64 4.26
C SER A 227 5.69 1.91 5.21
N LEU A 228 4.97 2.68 6.01
CA LEU A 228 3.93 2.21 6.91
C LEU A 228 2.57 2.77 6.51
N GLN A 229 1.63 1.91 6.15
CA GLN A 229 0.24 2.28 5.96
C GLN A 229 -0.46 2.32 7.32
N CYS A 230 -1.14 3.43 7.61
CA CYS A 230 -1.87 3.65 8.85
C CYS A 230 -3.29 4.10 8.59
N MET A 231 -4.29 3.43 9.19
CA MET A 231 -5.65 3.96 9.25
C MET A 231 -5.65 5.18 10.18
N THR A 232 -5.88 6.36 9.61
CA THR A 232 -5.61 7.63 10.30
C THR A 232 -6.81 8.56 10.27
N HIS A 233 -7.11 9.20 11.39
CA HIS A 233 -8.00 10.36 11.44
C HIS A 233 -7.51 11.37 12.49
N CYS A 234 -7.30 12.59 12.04
CA CYS A 234 -6.92 13.72 12.88
C CYS A 234 -8.14 14.59 13.16
N ALA A 235 -8.44 14.83 14.43
CA ALA A 235 -9.54 15.69 14.86
C ALA A 235 -9.07 16.61 15.98
N PRO A 236 -9.78 17.71 16.27
CA PRO A 236 -9.40 18.64 17.35
C PRO A 236 -9.32 17.97 18.72
N THR A 237 -10.11 16.92 18.94
CA THR A 237 -10.13 16.16 20.19
C THR A 237 -10.11 14.66 19.94
N MET A 238 -9.63 13.90 20.93
CA MET A 238 -9.69 12.42 20.90
C MET A 238 -11.14 11.92 20.79
N GLU A 239 -12.11 12.57 21.43
CA GLU A 239 -13.53 12.18 21.36
C GLU A 239 -14.06 12.28 19.92
N GLU A 240 -13.78 13.38 19.22
CA GLU A 240 -14.17 13.54 17.82
C GLU A 240 -13.47 12.52 16.92
N ALA A 241 -12.19 12.24 17.15
CA ALA A 241 -11.47 11.21 16.40
C ALA A 241 -12.09 9.83 16.59
N LEU A 242 -12.44 9.47 17.81
CA LEU A 242 -13.07 8.18 18.15
C LEU A 242 -14.50 8.05 17.61
N SER A 243 -15.19 9.15 17.34
CA SER A 243 -16.52 9.09 16.69
C SER A 243 -16.49 8.46 15.30
N GLN A 244 -15.30 8.36 14.68
CA GLN A 244 -15.11 7.76 13.36
C GLN A 244 -14.92 6.21 13.40
N LEU A 245 -14.82 5.61 14.58
CA LEU A 245 -14.64 4.16 14.74
C LEU A 245 -15.62 3.30 13.95
N PRO A 246 -16.94 3.62 13.85
CA PRO A 246 -17.87 2.80 13.09
C PRO A 246 -17.49 2.65 11.62
N TYR A 247 -16.93 3.71 11.00
CA TYR A 247 -16.51 3.71 9.60
C TYR A 247 -15.28 2.82 9.39
N ILE A 248 -14.27 2.91 10.28
CA ILE A 248 -13.08 2.05 10.22
C ILE A 248 -13.46 0.59 10.45
N ARG A 249 -14.34 0.31 11.40
CA ARG A 249 -14.84 -1.04 11.65
C ARG A 249 -15.52 -1.62 10.42
N TRP A 250 -16.34 -0.82 9.74
CA TRP A 250 -16.95 -1.25 8.47
C TRP A 250 -15.88 -1.67 7.46
N GLN A 251 -14.81 -0.88 7.29
CA GLN A 251 -13.75 -1.17 6.32
C GLN A 251 -13.06 -2.52 6.62
N ILE A 252 -12.74 -2.79 7.88
CA ILE A 252 -12.12 -4.06 8.29
C ILE A 252 -13.08 -5.24 8.08
N ARG A 253 -14.37 -5.06 8.41
CA ARG A 253 -15.41 -6.09 8.18
C ARG A 253 -15.62 -6.36 6.70
N ALA A 254 -15.59 -5.32 5.88
CA ALA A 254 -15.69 -5.43 4.42
C ALA A 254 -14.48 -6.17 3.84
N GLN A 255 -13.27 -5.90 4.32
CA GLN A 255 -12.06 -6.64 3.95
C GLN A 255 -12.20 -8.14 4.29
N LYS A 256 -12.68 -8.46 5.50
CA LYS A 256 -12.92 -9.85 5.90
C LYS A 256 -14.00 -10.51 5.05
N ALA A 257 -15.05 -9.78 4.70
CA ALA A 257 -16.11 -10.28 3.84
C ALA A 257 -15.60 -10.65 2.44
N LEU A 258 -14.64 -9.90 1.87
CA LEU A 258 -13.95 -10.27 0.63
C LEU A 258 -13.15 -11.55 0.79
N THR A 259 -12.37 -11.67 1.87
CA THR A 259 -11.57 -12.87 2.16
C THR A 259 -12.45 -14.11 2.29
N GLU A 260 -13.63 -13.97 2.88
CA GLU A 260 -14.62 -15.05 3.06
C GLU A 260 -15.60 -15.19 1.88
N ARG A 261 -15.42 -14.43 0.81
CA ARG A 261 -16.29 -14.39 -0.37
C ARG A 261 -17.75 -14.04 -0.04
N ARG A 262 -17.98 -13.28 1.03
CA ARG A 262 -19.31 -12.80 1.45
C ARG A 262 -19.65 -11.48 0.73
N VAL A 263 -19.87 -11.58 -0.57
CA VAL A 263 -20.27 -10.46 -1.43
C VAL A 263 -21.52 -10.83 -2.19
N VAL A 264 -22.53 -9.97 -2.14
CA VAL A 264 -23.82 -10.16 -2.83
C VAL A 264 -24.10 -8.94 -3.71
N ASN A 265 -24.25 -9.13 -5.00
CA ASN A 265 -24.47 -8.04 -5.97
C ASN A 265 -23.45 -6.89 -5.83
N GLY A 266 -22.17 -7.23 -5.65
CA GLY A 266 -21.09 -6.28 -5.48
C GLY A 266 -21.05 -5.58 -4.12
N LYS A 267 -21.88 -5.98 -3.17
CA LYS A 267 -21.92 -5.42 -1.80
C LYS A 267 -21.34 -6.41 -0.81
N THR A 268 -20.29 -5.99 -0.12
CA THR A 268 -19.68 -6.74 0.97
C THR A 268 -20.66 -6.85 2.15
N GLN A 269 -20.75 -8.04 2.72
CA GLN A 269 -21.54 -8.30 3.92
C GLN A 269 -20.68 -7.98 5.16
N ALA A 270 -20.52 -6.68 5.45
CA ALA A 270 -19.63 -6.15 6.47
C ALA A 270 -20.25 -6.16 7.88
N GLU A 271 -20.76 -7.32 8.28
CA GLU A 271 -21.37 -7.55 9.59
C GLU A 271 -20.29 -7.73 10.69
N PRO A 272 -20.59 -7.41 11.96
CA PRO A 272 -19.77 -7.85 13.08
C PRO A 272 -19.55 -9.37 13.07
N TYR A 273 -18.37 -9.82 13.48
CA TYR A 273 -18.02 -11.23 13.48
C TYR A 273 -17.29 -11.63 14.77
N GLU A 274 -17.40 -12.89 15.12
CA GLU A 274 -16.68 -13.46 16.27
C GLU A 274 -15.17 -13.40 16.04
N GLY A 275 -14.42 -12.92 17.05
CA GLY A 275 -12.97 -12.74 16.95
C GLY A 275 -12.56 -11.41 16.31
N GLU A 276 -13.45 -10.42 16.17
CA GLU A 276 -13.01 -9.05 15.88
C GLU A 276 -11.97 -8.60 16.89
N MET A 277 -10.96 -7.87 16.38
CA MET A 277 -9.91 -7.31 17.23
C MET A 277 -10.53 -6.47 18.37
N ALA A 278 -10.13 -6.73 19.61
CA ALA A 278 -10.57 -5.99 20.78
C ALA A 278 -10.29 -4.48 20.60
N GLN A 279 -11.12 -3.63 21.18
CA GLN A 279 -11.10 -2.20 20.87
C GLN A 279 -9.78 -1.53 21.30
N ASP A 280 -9.22 -1.91 22.43
CA ASP A 280 -7.95 -1.42 22.94
C ASP A 280 -6.78 -1.73 21.98
N ILE A 281 -6.70 -2.98 21.51
CA ILE A 281 -5.70 -3.42 20.51
C ILE A 281 -5.93 -2.68 19.18
N PHE A 282 -7.18 -2.53 18.78
CA PHE A 282 -7.53 -1.84 17.54
C PHE A 282 -7.11 -0.36 17.58
N LEU A 283 -7.35 0.32 18.71
CA LEU A 283 -6.95 1.71 18.90
C LEU A 283 -5.43 1.89 18.99
N ASP A 284 -4.70 0.93 19.55
CA ASP A 284 -3.24 0.95 19.52
C ASP A 284 -2.70 0.88 18.09
N ARG A 285 -3.30 0.07 17.23
CA ARG A 285 -2.87 -0.17 15.85
C ARG A 285 -3.36 0.87 14.83
N THR A 286 -4.36 1.68 15.19
CA THR A 286 -4.87 2.78 14.37
C THR A 286 -4.31 4.11 14.83
N TYR A 287 -4.33 5.11 13.96
CA TYR A 287 -3.80 6.45 14.20
C TYR A 287 -4.96 7.46 14.25
N LEU A 288 -5.82 7.28 15.26
CA LEU A 288 -6.92 8.20 15.57
C LEU A 288 -6.52 9.09 16.73
N GLY A 289 -6.76 10.39 16.62
CA GLY A 289 -6.46 11.29 17.74
C GLY A 289 -6.40 12.77 17.36
N ASP A 290 -6.05 13.55 18.36
CA ASP A 290 -5.66 14.92 18.20
C ASP A 290 -4.21 15.05 17.68
N PRO A 291 -3.78 16.25 17.25
CA PRO A 291 -2.44 16.45 16.71
C PRO A 291 -1.31 15.96 17.61
N GLU A 292 -1.38 16.20 18.91
CA GLU A 292 -0.32 15.84 19.87
C GLU A 292 -0.15 14.32 19.99
N SER A 293 -1.26 13.60 20.12
CA SER A 293 -1.25 12.13 20.17
C SER A 293 -0.75 11.50 18.87
N LEU A 294 -1.13 12.05 17.71
CA LEU A 294 -0.65 11.59 16.42
C LEU A 294 0.85 11.85 16.24
N ILE A 295 1.34 13.03 16.60
CA ILE A 295 2.78 13.34 16.58
C ILE A 295 3.56 12.32 17.41
N THR A 296 3.06 11.98 18.60
CA THR A 296 3.70 10.98 19.48
C THR A 296 3.75 9.60 18.83
N LYS A 297 2.64 9.13 18.24
CA LYS A 297 2.59 7.84 17.55
C LYS A 297 3.53 7.78 16.34
N PHE A 298 3.58 8.84 15.52
CA PHE A 298 4.45 8.86 14.33
C PHE A 298 5.94 8.99 14.68
N LYS A 299 6.30 9.69 15.78
CA LYS A 299 7.68 9.67 16.28
C LYS A 299 8.11 8.26 16.65
N ARG A 300 7.24 7.50 17.33
CA ARG A 300 7.51 6.09 17.66
C ARG A 300 7.74 5.23 16.42
N ALA A 301 6.97 5.46 15.34
CA ALA A 301 7.20 4.77 14.06
C ALA A 301 8.56 5.16 13.44
N ASN A 302 8.93 6.45 13.50
CA ASN A 302 10.23 6.91 13.05
C ASN A 302 11.40 6.27 13.81
N ASP A 303 11.27 6.11 15.13
CA ASP A 303 12.29 5.50 15.98
C ASP A 303 12.58 4.02 15.61
N ILE A 304 11.62 3.34 15.00
CA ILE A 304 11.79 1.97 14.49
C ILE A 304 12.57 1.96 13.16
N GLY A 305 12.50 3.03 12.37
CA GLY A 305 13.13 3.11 11.06
C GLY A 305 12.17 3.42 9.91
N ILE A 306 10.91 3.72 10.21
CA ILE A 306 9.92 4.08 9.19
C ILE A 306 10.23 5.48 8.65
N THR A 307 10.30 5.59 7.32
CA THR A 307 10.63 6.83 6.60
C THR A 307 9.45 7.41 5.86
N ASN A 308 8.49 6.59 5.48
CA ASN A 308 7.32 6.99 4.69
C ASN A 308 6.04 6.55 5.41
N ILE A 309 5.08 7.45 5.52
CA ILE A 309 3.77 7.17 6.13
C ILE A 309 2.68 7.33 5.07
N SER A 310 1.94 6.26 4.85
CA SER A 310 0.78 6.23 3.95
C SER A 310 -0.49 6.32 4.79
N LEU A 311 -1.07 7.50 4.83
CA LEU A 311 -2.24 7.82 5.64
C LEU A 311 -3.50 7.30 4.93
N TRP A 312 -4.05 6.20 5.41
CA TRP A 312 -5.34 5.72 4.95
C TRP A 312 -6.43 6.43 5.76
N MET A 313 -6.93 7.51 5.20
CA MET A 313 -7.92 8.38 5.84
C MET A 313 -9.31 8.20 5.23
N ASP A 314 -9.39 7.72 3.99
CA ASP A 314 -10.61 7.47 3.24
C ASP A 314 -11.08 6.02 3.43
N TRP A 315 -11.88 5.75 4.43
CA TRP A 315 -12.38 4.42 4.77
C TRP A 315 -13.84 4.42 5.22
N GLY A 316 -14.52 3.29 5.01
CA GLY A 316 -15.84 2.99 5.55
C GLY A 316 -16.97 3.96 5.21
N GLY A 317 -16.80 4.79 4.16
CA GLY A 317 -17.80 5.79 3.79
C GLY A 317 -17.84 7.01 4.71
N ILE A 318 -16.73 7.32 5.35
CA ILE A 318 -16.56 8.58 6.09
C ILE A 318 -17.03 9.78 5.25
N GLU A 319 -17.71 10.73 5.88
CA GLU A 319 -18.22 11.91 5.18
C GLU A 319 -17.08 12.78 4.64
N HIS A 320 -17.23 13.23 3.37
CA HIS A 320 -16.21 14.01 2.66
C HIS A 320 -15.72 15.22 3.47
N GLU A 321 -16.64 16.01 4.04
CA GLU A 321 -16.29 17.18 4.83
C GLU A 321 -15.51 16.86 6.11
N SER A 322 -15.79 15.71 6.74
CA SER A 322 -15.03 15.24 7.90
C SER A 322 -13.61 14.87 7.50
N LEU A 323 -13.48 14.19 6.36
CA LEU A 323 -12.18 13.82 5.82
C LEU A 323 -11.36 15.05 5.41
N MET A 324 -11.96 16.03 4.74
CA MET A 324 -11.30 17.29 4.37
C MET A 324 -10.78 18.04 5.59
N ARG A 325 -11.57 18.12 6.69
CA ARG A 325 -11.11 18.71 7.94
C ARG A 325 -9.93 17.95 8.55
N SER A 326 -9.99 16.62 8.53
CA SER A 326 -8.91 15.78 9.05
C SER A 326 -7.60 15.94 8.26
N ILE A 327 -7.68 15.95 6.92
CA ILE A 327 -6.51 16.19 6.05
C ILE A 327 -5.92 17.57 6.32
N LYS A 328 -6.78 18.59 6.46
CA LYS A 328 -6.35 19.96 6.73
C LYS A 328 -5.65 20.08 8.07
N LEU A 329 -6.29 19.63 9.14
CA LEU A 329 -5.74 19.69 10.49
C LEU A 329 -4.40 18.94 10.60
N PHE A 330 -4.31 17.75 10.01
CA PHE A 330 -3.06 17.00 9.97
C PHE A 330 -1.96 17.75 9.21
N GLY A 331 -2.29 18.32 8.05
CA GLY A 331 -1.36 19.07 7.22
C GLY A 331 -0.85 20.36 7.88
N GLU A 332 -1.69 21.03 8.68
CA GLU A 332 -1.35 22.28 9.34
C GLU A 332 -0.61 22.09 10.68
N GLU A 333 -0.95 21.05 11.46
CA GLU A 333 -0.44 20.90 12.83
C GLU A 333 0.49 19.69 13.03
N VAL A 334 0.32 18.59 12.29
CA VAL A 334 1.11 17.37 12.48
C VAL A 334 2.27 17.29 11.49
N LEU A 335 1.99 17.48 10.22
CA LEU A 335 2.96 17.35 9.13
C LEU A 335 4.21 18.24 9.33
N PRO A 336 4.10 19.55 9.68
CA PRO A 336 5.28 20.42 9.84
C PRO A 336 6.24 19.97 10.95
N VAL A 337 5.73 19.30 11.98
CA VAL A 337 6.52 18.79 13.11
C VAL A 337 7.31 17.54 12.75
N LEU A 338 6.78 16.74 11.82
CA LEU A 338 7.29 15.39 11.54
C LEU A 338 8.11 15.27 10.26
N LYS A 339 7.88 16.14 9.27
CA LYS A 339 8.47 15.97 7.93
C LYS A 339 10.01 16.02 7.92
N ASP A 340 10.62 16.77 8.82
CA ASP A 340 12.08 16.89 8.90
C ASP A 340 12.74 15.83 9.78
N LEU A 341 11.95 14.92 10.36
CA LEU A 341 12.48 13.80 11.14
C LEU A 341 13.11 12.76 10.21
N ASN A 342 14.25 12.24 10.64
CA ASN A 342 14.89 11.06 10.08
C ASN A 342 14.95 9.96 11.14
N PRO A 343 14.89 8.69 10.74
CA PRO A 343 15.11 7.60 11.69
C PRO A 343 16.49 7.74 12.34
N PRO A 344 16.60 7.48 13.67
CA PRO A 344 17.89 7.51 14.34
C PRO A 344 18.78 6.37 13.82
N GLU A 345 20.11 6.57 13.78
CA GLU A 345 21.06 5.53 13.38
C GLU A 345 20.92 4.25 14.21
N SER A 346 20.52 4.38 15.47
CA SER A 346 20.24 3.25 16.35
C SER A 346 19.08 2.36 15.89
N SER A 347 18.19 2.81 15.01
CA SER A 347 17.08 1.99 14.49
C SER A 347 17.60 0.77 13.72
N VAL A 348 18.60 0.95 12.86
CA VAL A 348 19.25 -0.15 12.14
C VAL A 348 19.96 -1.11 13.10
N THR A 349 20.68 -0.57 14.10
CA THR A 349 21.38 -1.38 15.10
C THR A 349 20.40 -2.21 15.94
N LYS A 350 19.30 -1.61 16.38
CA LYS A 350 18.23 -2.31 17.12
C LYS A 350 17.55 -3.36 16.25
N ALA A 351 17.29 -3.07 14.98
CA ALA A 351 16.69 -4.00 14.04
C ALA A 351 17.55 -5.25 13.82
N ILE A 352 18.87 -5.11 13.87
CA ILE A 352 19.81 -6.25 13.77
C ILE A 352 19.84 -7.07 15.06
N ALA A 353 19.81 -6.39 16.21
CA ALA A 353 19.89 -7.03 17.51
C ALA A 353 18.56 -7.67 17.96
N SER A 354 17.43 -7.33 17.34
CA SER A 354 16.16 -7.98 17.63
C SER A 354 16.25 -9.44 17.19
N GLU A 355 16.29 -10.35 18.18
CA GLU A 355 16.14 -11.78 17.94
C GLU A 355 14.79 -12.01 17.24
N GLU A 356 14.73 -13.07 16.43
CA GLU A 356 13.48 -13.53 15.84
C GLU A 356 12.46 -13.72 16.97
N VAL A 357 11.54 -12.78 17.07
CA VAL A 357 10.33 -13.06 17.82
C VAL A 357 9.59 -14.10 16.97
N GLU A 358 9.75 -15.38 17.29
CA GLU A 358 8.88 -16.44 16.81
C GLU A 358 7.45 -16.13 17.27
N GLY A 359 6.82 -15.24 16.56
CA GLY A 359 5.41 -14.91 16.68
C GLY A 359 4.80 -15.03 15.32
N THR A 360 4.09 -16.11 15.08
CA THR A 360 3.16 -16.27 13.97
C THR A 360 2.13 -15.13 14.00
N PHE A 361 2.50 -13.97 13.52
CA PHE A 361 1.57 -12.90 13.21
C PHE A 361 0.93 -13.22 11.84
N THR A 362 -0.09 -14.04 11.87
CA THR A 362 -1.00 -14.21 10.75
C THR A 362 -1.87 -12.96 10.65
N VAL A 363 -1.54 -12.05 9.75
CA VAL A 363 -2.55 -11.21 9.12
C VAL A 363 -3.57 -12.19 8.54
N THR A 364 -4.84 -12.01 8.87
CA THR A 364 -5.96 -12.84 8.42
C THR A 364 -5.99 -12.93 6.90
N GLY A 365 -5.25 -13.82 6.34
CA GLY A 365 -5.03 -14.09 4.93
C GLY A 365 -4.05 -15.24 4.71
N ASP A 366 -3.16 -15.55 5.65
CA ASP A 366 -2.17 -16.63 5.53
C ASP A 366 -2.59 -17.95 6.23
N ARG A 367 -3.79 -18.03 6.80
CA ARG A 367 -4.31 -19.31 7.30
C ARG A 367 -5.07 -20.07 6.22
N LEU A 368 -4.38 -20.47 5.18
CA LEU A 368 -4.76 -21.63 4.38
C LEU A 368 -3.50 -22.26 3.82
N SER A 369 -3.05 -23.30 4.51
CA SER A 369 -2.13 -24.35 4.10
C SER A 369 -0.82 -24.43 4.86
N ALA A 370 -0.88 -25.01 6.03
CA ALA A 370 0.13 -25.96 6.47
C ALA A 370 -0.61 -27.01 7.28
N ASP A 371 -1.31 -27.92 6.54
CA ASP A 371 -1.59 -29.29 6.97
C ASP A 371 -2.37 -29.97 5.85
N GLY A 372 -1.73 -30.93 5.22
CA GLY A 372 -2.43 -31.87 4.34
C GLY A 372 -1.66 -32.34 3.12
N GLY A 373 -0.79 -33.38 3.33
CA GLY A 373 -0.47 -34.40 2.35
C GLY A 373 0.43 -34.01 1.17
#